data_6ea4e72734cb6dd2feba8e5a31223528
#
_entry.id   6ea4e72734cb6dd2feba8e5a31223528
#
_cell.length_a   1.000
_cell.length_b   1.000
_cell.length_c   1.000
_cell.angle_alpha   90.00
_cell.angle_beta   90.00
_cell.angle_gamma   90.00
#
_symmetry.space_group_name_H-M   'P 1'
#
loop_
_entity.id
_entity.type
_entity.pdbx_description
1 polymer ?
#
loop_
_entity_poly.entity_id
_entity_poly.type
_entity_poly.pdbx_seq_one_letter_code
_entity_poly.pdbx_strand_id
1 'polypeptide(L)'
;GWSAEFFIPWSIMPLPQAEGDRKIGLAFSRDLAQEGVRWGSPALPMTRNVFLSGFRKYELSDIEPRRQLTVYPFVSSVFDGIRHDATSRVGADIYWRPTTNTLLSSTLNPDFGTVESDDVVVNLTAFEVFFPERRVFFQEGQEIFNTSPRSAARQRFRGPPGGPISLLNTRRIGGASRFNVPDGVTVRPTDLSQPTDLLGAVKFTGQNGNLRYGALLASEDNPEIQGTLSNGARVDLQATGRDFAVGRFLYEDTSGGSRRSIGWMGTDISHPEINSTVNAIDAHYFSADQRWALDGQFMHSDVDGVTGSGFLGDISYAPRQGAQHILRATYIDDQFDMNDMGFLARNSQQNLDYNFVLTESDIPGLQSRTTTYGLINQYNADDGRPVGLGRFVGRTWNYLNNNTFEISVRHAPKKVDDRLGRGTGDFRIPERFNLRTSFSSNPANVLAWSINLTAGQDDLGPQAITTGAGVVWRPNDRFSVDLGLNYTDQEALLVHQGDGNYTSFEAHQWAPKLDSNYFISARQQFRVTLQWNSLKAFEDRFWQVNPARLEHLRPVANPDNEPDDFVISRLTFQARYRWQIAPLSDLFVVYTRGSNLPGNSFYTFQDLLEQGWNDRIVDSFAIKLRYRFGV
;
A
#
# COMPACT_ATOMS: atom_id res chain seq x y z
N GLY A 1 -26.44 -26.33 18.07
CA GLY A 1 -25.03 -26.23 18.42
C GLY A 1 -24.16 -26.43 17.17
N TRP A 2 -22.94 -25.91 17.17
CA TRP A 2 -21.93 -26.15 16.12
C TRP A 2 -20.59 -26.42 16.79
N SER A 3 -19.74 -27.13 16.12
CA SER A 3 -18.35 -27.36 16.50
C SER A 3 -17.44 -27.00 15.33
N ALA A 4 -16.23 -26.59 15.62
CA ALA A 4 -15.18 -26.38 14.64
C ALA A 4 -13.95 -27.18 15.07
N GLU A 5 -13.34 -27.87 14.12
CA GLU A 5 -12.10 -28.60 14.28
C GLU A 5 -11.04 -27.97 13.38
N PHE A 6 -9.87 -27.71 13.94
CA PHE A 6 -8.76 -27.11 13.23
C PHE A 6 -7.56 -28.08 13.25
N PHE A 7 -7.12 -28.51 12.09
CA PHE A 7 -5.86 -29.21 11.94
C PHE A 7 -4.79 -28.20 11.53
N ILE A 8 -3.82 -27.94 12.41
CA ILE A 8 -2.72 -27.01 12.18
C ILE A 8 -1.43 -27.83 12.14
N PRO A 9 -0.85 -28.07 10.95
CA PRO A 9 0.43 -28.78 10.85
C PRO A 9 1.53 -27.98 11.58
N TRP A 10 2.34 -28.61 12.40
CA TRP A 10 3.50 -27.98 13.03
C TRP A 10 4.47 -27.37 12.04
N SER A 11 4.44 -27.87 10.81
CA SER A 11 5.26 -27.41 9.71
C SER A 11 5.03 -25.96 9.29
N ILE A 12 3.86 -25.40 9.58
CA ILE A 12 3.54 -24.01 9.21
C ILE A 12 3.90 -23.01 10.31
N MET A 13 4.24 -23.50 11.50
CA MET A 13 4.60 -22.65 12.64
C MET A 13 6.12 -22.65 12.84
N PRO A 14 6.78 -21.46 12.93
CA PRO A 14 8.14 -21.35 13.38
C PRO A 14 8.18 -21.66 14.89
N LEU A 15 8.60 -22.87 15.24
CA LEU A 15 8.74 -23.29 16.63
C LEU A 15 10.18 -23.04 17.09
N PRO A 16 10.41 -22.39 18.25
CA PRO A 16 11.75 -22.18 18.77
C PRO A 16 12.46 -23.52 19.01
N GLN A 17 13.77 -23.57 18.74
CA GLN A 17 14.60 -24.68 19.17
C GLN A 17 14.63 -24.68 20.70
N ALA A 18 14.09 -25.72 21.31
CA ALA A 18 14.12 -25.90 22.74
C ALA A 18 14.45 -27.38 23.05
N GLU A 19 15.31 -27.60 23.99
CA GLU A 19 15.45 -28.88 24.65
C GLU A 19 14.31 -28.99 25.67
N GLY A 20 13.31 -29.85 25.40
CA GLY A 20 12.14 -30.04 26.27
C GLY A 20 10.85 -29.38 25.78
N ASP A 21 9.93 -29.12 26.71
CA ASP A 21 8.58 -28.63 26.39
C ASP A 21 8.59 -27.24 25.78
N ARG A 22 7.78 -27.07 24.75
CA ARG A 22 7.56 -25.80 24.04
C ARG A 22 6.31 -25.11 24.51
N LYS A 23 6.31 -23.77 24.51
CA LYS A 23 5.13 -22.97 24.85
C LYS A 23 4.57 -22.30 23.62
N ILE A 24 3.29 -22.53 23.34
CA ILE A 24 2.55 -21.78 22.33
C ILE A 24 1.46 -20.94 22.98
N GLY A 25 1.22 -19.77 22.41
CA GLY A 25 0.09 -18.94 22.78
C GLY A 25 -1.09 -19.18 21.83
N LEU A 26 -2.26 -19.54 22.38
CA LEU A 26 -3.47 -19.68 21.59
C LEU A 26 -4.55 -18.71 22.09
N ALA A 27 -5.26 -18.13 21.14
CA ALA A 27 -6.48 -17.39 21.40
C ALA A 27 -7.52 -17.78 20.35
N PHE A 28 -8.73 -17.97 20.79
CA PHE A 28 -9.87 -18.26 19.92
C PHE A 28 -10.85 -17.11 20.06
N SER A 29 -11.39 -16.65 18.95
CA SER A 29 -12.51 -15.71 18.96
C SER A 29 -13.61 -16.18 18.03
N ARG A 30 -14.83 -15.89 18.42
CA ARG A 30 -16.02 -16.15 17.64
C ARG A 30 -16.81 -14.86 17.51
N ASP A 31 -17.09 -14.48 16.29
CA ASP A 31 -17.97 -13.36 15.99
C ASP A 31 -19.39 -13.90 15.74
N LEU A 32 -20.34 -13.50 16.58
CA LEU A 32 -21.76 -13.70 16.38
C LEU A 32 -22.29 -12.49 15.62
N ALA A 33 -22.17 -12.54 14.30
CA ALA A 33 -22.48 -11.40 13.43
C ALA A 33 -23.93 -10.92 13.55
N GLN A 34 -24.87 -11.83 13.88
CA GLN A 34 -26.27 -11.48 14.08
C GLN A 34 -26.51 -10.70 15.38
N GLU A 35 -25.73 -10.97 16.42
CA GLU A 35 -25.85 -10.34 17.74
C GLU A 35 -24.82 -9.22 17.94
N GLY A 36 -23.87 -9.08 17.02
CA GLY A 36 -22.78 -8.09 17.14
C GLY A 36 -21.81 -8.37 18.28
N VAL A 37 -21.75 -9.60 18.76
CA VAL A 37 -20.95 -9.99 19.92
C VAL A 37 -19.74 -10.80 19.47
N ARG A 38 -18.58 -10.45 19.99
CA ARG A 38 -17.37 -11.27 19.89
C ARG A 38 -17.08 -11.97 21.20
N TRP A 39 -17.07 -13.27 21.18
CA TRP A 39 -16.61 -14.11 22.28
C TRP A 39 -15.12 -14.44 22.09
N GLY A 40 -14.35 -14.34 23.15
CA GLY A 40 -12.92 -14.66 23.08
C GLY A 40 -12.49 -15.54 24.25
N SER A 41 -11.54 -16.42 23.99
CA SER A 41 -10.84 -17.19 25.02
C SER A 41 -9.32 -17.17 24.73
N PRO A 42 -8.53 -16.51 25.58
CA PRO A 42 -8.96 -15.65 26.70
C PRO A 42 -9.63 -14.35 26.23
N ALA A 43 -10.28 -13.64 27.14
CA ALA A 43 -10.79 -12.29 26.84
C ALA A 43 -9.61 -11.35 26.59
N LEU A 44 -9.46 -10.89 25.35
CA LEU A 44 -8.34 -10.05 24.91
C LEU A 44 -8.77 -8.58 24.86
N PRO A 45 -8.08 -7.69 25.55
CA PRO A 45 -8.35 -6.26 25.49
C PRO A 45 -7.89 -5.68 24.15
N MET A 46 -8.79 -5.55 23.18
CA MET A 46 -8.51 -5.00 21.84
C MET A 46 -8.03 -3.54 21.84
N THR A 47 -8.15 -2.87 22.98
CA THR A 47 -7.73 -1.46 23.17
C THR A 47 -6.29 -1.32 23.65
N ARG A 48 -5.55 -2.40 23.80
CA ARG A 48 -4.13 -2.39 24.17
C ARG A 48 -3.24 -2.52 22.93
N ASN A 49 -2.05 -1.94 22.98
CA ASN A 49 -1.10 -1.93 21.86
C ASN A 49 -0.61 -3.34 21.46
N VAL A 50 -0.57 -4.27 22.40
CA VAL A 50 -0.18 -5.67 22.15
C VAL A 50 -1.16 -6.60 22.87
N PHE A 51 -1.84 -7.41 22.09
CA PHE A 51 -2.76 -8.42 22.64
C PHE A 51 -2.20 -9.85 22.59
N LEU A 52 -1.11 -10.11 21.83
CA LEU A 52 -0.48 -11.44 21.73
C LEU A 52 0.05 -11.95 23.08
N SER A 53 0.51 -11.07 23.95
CA SER A 53 0.94 -11.44 25.31
C SER A 53 -0.19 -11.96 26.19
N GLY A 54 -1.45 -11.62 25.86
CA GLY A 54 -2.64 -12.10 26.54
C GLY A 54 -3.12 -13.48 26.09
N PHE A 55 -2.48 -14.09 25.09
CA PHE A 55 -2.83 -15.43 24.61
C PHE A 55 -2.61 -16.46 25.72
N ARG A 56 -3.52 -17.44 25.81
CA ARG A 56 -3.36 -18.55 26.74
C ARG A 56 -2.19 -19.41 26.32
N LYS A 57 -1.24 -19.63 27.24
CA LYS A 57 -0.04 -20.42 26.98
C LYS A 57 -0.32 -21.89 27.23
N TYR A 58 0.06 -22.73 26.28
CA TYR A 58 0.01 -24.19 26.38
C TYR A 58 1.42 -24.74 26.25
N GLU A 59 1.72 -25.76 27.05
CA GLU A 59 2.98 -26.52 26.96
C GLU A 59 2.74 -27.68 26.00
N LEU A 60 3.68 -27.86 25.10
CA LEU A 60 3.66 -28.90 24.08
C LEU A 60 4.88 -29.78 24.28
N SER A 61 4.65 -31.04 24.70
CA SER A 61 5.68 -32.05 24.83
C SER A 61 5.89 -32.80 23.54
N ASP A 62 7.10 -33.33 23.35
CA ASP A 62 7.45 -34.31 22.30
C ASP A 62 7.18 -33.84 20.85
N ILE A 63 7.30 -32.57 20.57
CA ILE A 63 7.18 -32.06 19.20
C ILE A 63 8.56 -31.97 18.56
N GLU A 64 8.82 -32.85 17.61
CA GLU A 64 9.99 -32.82 16.74
C GLU A 64 9.58 -32.36 15.33
N PRO A 65 9.71 -31.07 15.01
CA PRO A 65 9.41 -30.58 13.68
C PRO A 65 10.42 -31.15 12.67
N ARG A 66 9.91 -31.79 11.62
CA ARG A 66 10.76 -32.35 10.56
C ARG A 66 11.31 -31.23 9.66
N ARG A 67 12.51 -31.46 9.13
CA ARG A 67 13.03 -30.65 8.02
C ARG A 67 12.08 -30.74 6.85
N GLN A 68 11.83 -29.60 6.20
CA GLN A 68 10.92 -29.55 5.07
C GLN A 68 11.60 -28.93 3.87
N LEU A 69 11.45 -29.58 2.75
CA LEU A 69 11.77 -29.03 1.44
C LEU A 69 10.53 -29.14 0.57
N THR A 70 10.02 -28.00 0.14
CA THR A 70 8.88 -27.93 -0.76
C THR A 70 9.30 -27.16 -2.01
N VAL A 71 9.06 -27.74 -3.17
CA VAL A 71 9.37 -27.15 -4.47
C VAL A 71 8.06 -26.99 -5.25
N TYR A 72 7.85 -25.83 -5.81
CA TYR A 72 6.72 -25.50 -6.67
C TYR A 72 7.19 -25.14 -8.08
N PRO A 73 7.55 -26.12 -8.94
CA PRO A 73 7.75 -25.82 -10.34
C PRO A 73 6.46 -25.28 -10.95
N PHE A 74 6.63 -24.39 -11.90
CA PHE A 74 5.52 -23.88 -12.69
C PHE A 74 5.90 -23.73 -14.16
N VAL A 75 4.88 -23.79 -14.98
CA VAL A 75 4.92 -23.37 -16.37
C VAL A 75 3.80 -22.35 -16.58
N SER A 76 4.10 -21.30 -17.29
CA SER A 76 3.12 -20.29 -17.68
C SER A 76 3.27 -19.92 -19.14
N SER A 77 2.18 -19.49 -19.75
CA SER A 77 2.16 -18.90 -21.08
C SER A 77 1.21 -17.70 -21.05
N VAL A 78 1.69 -16.59 -21.57
CA VAL A 78 0.94 -15.34 -21.69
C VAL A 78 0.85 -15.01 -23.17
N PHE A 79 -0.38 -14.91 -23.68
CA PHE A 79 -0.67 -14.40 -25.01
C PHE A 79 -1.03 -12.92 -24.92
N ASP A 80 -0.28 -12.07 -25.63
CA ASP A 80 -0.56 -10.65 -25.79
C ASP A 80 -1.43 -10.42 -27.03
N GLY A 81 -2.68 -10.04 -26.80
CA GLY A 81 -3.64 -9.78 -27.88
C GLY A 81 -3.42 -8.44 -28.61
N ILE A 82 -2.51 -7.57 -28.13
CA ILE A 82 -2.12 -6.32 -28.81
C ILE A 82 -0.97 -6.59 -29.78
N ARG A 83 0.06 -7.30 -29.30
CA ARG A 83 1.26 -7.63 -30.09
C ARG A 83 1.09 -8.89 -30.94
N HIS A 84 0.05 -9.70 -30.65
CA HIS A 84 -0.22 -11.00 -31.24
C HIS A 84 0.94 -11.99 -31.09
N ASP A 85 1.60 -11.97 -29.94
CA ASP A 85 2.68 -12.86 -29.59
C ASP A 85 2.37 -13.65 -28.31
N ALA A 86 3.17 -14.69 -28.06
CA ALA A 86 3.03 -15.53 -26.87
C ALA A 86 4.40 -15.74 -26.22
N THR A 87 4.47 -15.40 -24.94
CA THR A 87 5.65 -15.66 -24.11
C THR A 87 5.38 -16.81 -23.16
N SER A 88 6.27 -17.79 -23.13
CA SER A 88 6.19 -18.93 -22.21
C SER A 88 7.36 -18.91 -21.25
N ARG A 89 7.09 -19.23 -19.97
CA ARG A 89 8.10 -19.26 -18.91
C ARG A 89 8.03 -20.56 -18.13
N VAL A 90 9.19 -21.01 -17.70
CA VAL A 90 9.34 -22.10 -16.74
C VAL A 90 10.16 -21.60 -15.58
N GLY A 91 9.69 -21.86 -14.37
CA GLY A 91 10.37 -21.44 -13.17
C GLY A 91 10.00 -22.30 -11.97
N ALA A 92 10.52 -21.94 -10.79
CA ALA A 92 10.23 -22.68 -9.57
C ALA A 92 10.34 -21.78 -8.34
N ASP A 93 9.44 -22.01 -7.38
CA ASP A 93 9.58 -21.51 -6.02
C ASP A 93 10.05 -22.65 -5.12
N ILE A 94 11.02 -22.39 -4.27
CA ILE A 94 11.65 -23.37 -3.38
C ILE A 94 11.55 -22.83 -1.94
N TYR A 95 11.01 -23.63 -1.04
CA TYR A 95 10.92 -23.34 0.38
C TYR A 95 11.63 -24.44 1.16
N TRP A 96 12.69 -24.07 1.85
CA TRP A 96 13.48 -25.02 2.64
C TRP A 96 13.55 -24.56 4.09
N ARG A 97 13.09 -25.43 4.99
CA ARG A 97 13.20 -25.25 6.43
C ARG A 97 14.22 -26.24 6.99
N PRO A 98 15.52 -25.90 7.00
CA PRO A 98 16.56 -26.79 7.56
C PRO A 98 16.39 -26.99 9.05
N THR A 99 15.84 -26.00 9.75
CA THR A 99 15.48 -26.04 11.15
C THR A 99 14.08 -25.46 11.35
N THR A 100 13.53 -25.62 12.54
CA THR A 100 12.22 -25.04 12.89
C THR A 100 12.17 -23.51 12.86
N ASN A 101 13.33 -22.88 13.02
CA ASN A 101 13.46 -21.43 13.17
C ASN A 101 14.09 -20.75 11.96
N THR A 102 14.40 -21.49 10.93
CA THR A 102 15.08 -20.95 9.74
C THR A 102 14.27 -21.31 8.50
N LEU A 103 14.00 -20.33 7.66
CA LEU A 103 13.35 -20.47 6.39
C LEU A 103 14.23 -19.87 5.28
N LEU A 104 14.56 -20.67 4.30
CA LEU A 104 15.11 -20.24 3.02
C LEU A 104 14.00 -20.35 1.97
N SER A 105 13.65 -19.24 1.37
CA SER A 105 12.74 -19.14 0.24
C SER A 105 13.52 -18.67 -0.98
N SER A 106 13.36 -19.35 -2.12
CA SER A 106 13.97 -18.95 -3.38
C SER A 106 12.94 -18.98 -4.49
N THR A 107 13.03 -18.08 -5.43
CA THR A 107 12.27 -18.10 -6.67
C THR A 107 13.21 -17.93 -7.85
N LEU A 108 13.04 -18.75 -8.86
CA LEU A 108 13.82 -18.76 -10.08
C LEU A 108 12.90 -18.45 -11.27
N ASN A 109 13.28 -17.48 -12.09
CA ASN A 109 12.52 -17.02 -13.25
C ASN A 109 11.02 -16.82 -12.93
N PRO A 110 10.66 -16.03 -11.89
CA PRO A 110 9.29 -15.93 -11.43
C PRO A 110 8.37 -15.30 -12.48
N ASP A 111 7.14 -15.79 -12.54
CA ASP A 111 6.07 -15.19 -13.32
C ASP A 111 5.00 -14.61 -12.38
N PHE A 112 4.83 -13.31 -12.41
CA PHE A 112 3.84 -12.57 -11.63
C PHE A 112 2.58 -12.19 -12.44
N GLY A 113 2.47 -12.59 -13.70
CA GLY A 113 1.35 -12.27 -14.60
C GLY A 113 -0.03 -12.77 -14.13
N THR A 114 -0.08 -13.70 -13.18
CA THR A 114 -1.33 -14.23 -12.61
C THR A 114 -1.72 -13.56 -11.28
N VAL A 115 -0.96 -12.56 -10.81
CA VAL A 115 -1.26 -11.79 -9.60
C VAL A 115 -2.44 -10.84 -9.85
N GLU A 116 -3.17 -10.52 -8.80
CA GLU A 116 -4.26 -9.53 -8.89
C GLU A 116 -3.73 -8.15 -9.29
N SER A 117 -4.45 -7.48 -10.19
CA SER A 117 -4.14 -6.12 -10.58
C SER A 117 -4.26 -5.15 -9.39
N ASP A 118 -3.44 -4.11 -9.40
CA ASP A 118 -3.55 -3.01 -8.43
C ASP A 118 -4.79 -2.16 -8.69
N ASP A 119 -5.19 -1.38 -7.70
CA ASP A 119 -6.32 -0.47 -7.85
C ASP A 119 -5.99 0.66 -8.84
N VAL A 120 -6.96 0.99 -9.71
CA VAL A 120 -6.81 2.07 -10.70
C VAL A 120 -6.88 3.42 -10.00
N VAL A 121 -5.80 4.20 -10.06
CA VAL A 121 -5.70 5.53 -9.46
C VAL A 121 -5.32 6.56 -10.52
N VAL A 122 -6.05 7.68 -10.59
CA VAL A 122 -5.61 8.90 -11.29
C VAL A 122 -4.89 9.76 -10.27
N ASN A 123 -3.57 9.91 -10.43
CA ASN A 123 -2.74 10.71 -9.54
C ASN A 123 -2.19 11.93 -10.29
N LEU A 124 -2.70 13.11 -9.97
CA LEU A 124 -2.23 14.40 -10.48
C LEU A 124 -1.39 15.17 -9.45
N THR A 125 -1.13 14.57 -8.29
CA THR A 125 -0.32 15.17 -7.22
C THR A 125 1.17 14.95 -7.44
N ALA A 126 2.01 15.67 -6.72
CA ALA A 126 3.46 15.47 -6.71
C ALA A 126 3.90 14.25 -5.88
N PHE A 127 2.99 13.52 -5.24
CA PHE A 127 3.31 12.41 -4.35
C PHE A 127 3.08 11.07 -5.02
N GLU A 128 4.02 10.15 -4.83
CA GLU A 128 3.88 8.77 -5.29
C GLU A 128 2.76 8.03 -4.54
N VAL A 129 2.03 7.16 -5.25
CA VAL A 129 1.02 6.28 -4.65
C VAL A 129 1.65 4.98 -4.19
N PHE A 130 1.43 4.63 -2.93
CA PHE A 130 1.88 3.35 -2.38
C PHE A 130 0.89 2.22 -2.75
N PHE A 131 1.42 1.16 -3.34
CA PHE A 131 0.70 -0.09 -3.59
C PHE A 131 1.25 -1.21 -2.69
N PRO A 132 0.38 -1.93 -1.95
CA PRO A 132 0.82 -3.04 -1.11
C PRO A 132 1.32 -4.21 -1.93
N GLU A 133 2.26 -4.99 -1.39
CA GLU A 133 2.77 -6.19 -2.04
C GLU A 133 1.69 -7.27 -2.15
N ARG A 134 1.54 -7.87 -3.33
CA ARG A 134 0.57 -8.94 -3.63
C ARG A 134 1.24 -10.25 -4.05
N ARG A 135 2.55 -10.25 -4.34
CA ARG A 135 3.32 -11.43 -4.75
C ARG A 135 3.66 -12.28 -3.52
N VAL A 136 3.19 -13.52 -3.50
CA VAL A 136 3.28 -14.43 -2.33
C VAL A 136 4.72 -14.60 -1.84
N PHE A 137 5.69 -14.72 -2.75
CA PHE A 137 7.10 -14.86 -2.39
C PHE A 137 7.59 -13.71 -1.49
N PHE A 138 7.23 -12.48 -1.80
CA PHE A 138 7.67 -11.32 -1.02
C PHE A 138 6.86 -11.10 0.26
N GLN A 139 5.60 -11.57 0.31
CA GLN A 139 4.75 -11.44 1.51
C GLN A 139 5.20 -12.34 2.65
N GLU A 140 5.64 -13.58 2.37
CA GLU A 140 6.02 -14.53 3.40
C GLU A 140 7.27 -14.07 4.15
N GLY A 141 7.23 -13.99 5.49
CA GLY A 141 8.35 -13.57 6.32
C GLY A 141 8.75 -12.09 6.20
N GLN A 142 7.87 -11.23 5.65
CA GLN A 142 8.14 -9.80 5.49
C GLN A 142 8.21 -9.06 6.84
N GLU A 143 7.60 -9.59 7.89
CA GLU A 143 7.50 -8.95 9.20
C GLU A 143 8.87 -8.66 9.85
N ILE A 144 9.90 -9.44 9.54
CA ILE A 144 11.25 -9.21 10.07
C ILE A 144 11.86 -7.91 9.56
N PHE A 145 11.49 -7.49 8.34
CA PHE A 145 12.00 -6.28 7.68
C PHE A 145 11.23 -5.01 8.06
N ASN A 146 10.20 -5.12 8.90
CA ASN A 146 9.51 -3.94 9.43
C ASN A 146 10.33 -3.35 10.58
N THR A 147 10.88 -2.16 10.36
CA THR A 147 11.78 -1.47 11.31
C THR A 147 11.05 -0.47 12.20
N SER A 148 9.81 -0.13 11.88
CA SER A 148 9.01 0.81 12.67
C SER A 148 7.50 0.50 12.53
N PRO A 149 6.66 0.98 13.45
CA PRO A 149 5.20 0.89 13.30
C PRO A 149 4.66 1.59 12.06
N ARG A 150 5.47 2.48 11.43
CA ARG A 150 5.13 3.24 10.23
C ARG A 150 5.40 2.50 8.93
N SER A 151 6.08 1.35 8.98
CA SER A 151 6.40 0.52 7.80
C SER A 151 5.16 -0.18 7.22
N ALA A 152 4.09 -0.34 7.98
CA ALA A 152 2.89 -1.02 7.52
C ALA A 152 1.88 -0.04 6.89
N ALA A 153 1.29 -0.42 5.75
CA ALA A 153 0.25 0.35 5.08
C ALA A 153 -1.02 0.57 5.91
N ARG A 154 -1.25 -0.22 6.96
CA ARG A 154 -2.39 -0.12 7.88
C ARG A 154 -2.14 0.89 9.00
N GLN A 155 -1.93 2.14 8.68
CA GLN A 155 -1.98 3.17 9.70
C GLN A 155 -3.46 3.50 10.00
N ARG A 156 -3.90 3.30 11.25
CA ARG A 156 -5.26 3.67 11.72
C ARG A 156 -5.55 5.17 11.59
N PHE A 157 -4.53 5.97 11.51
CA PHE A 157 -4.61 7.42 11.34
C PHE A 157 -3.90 7.77 10.04
N ARG A 158 -4.68 8.16 9.05
CA ARG A 158 -4.12 8.77 7.83
C ARG A 158 -3.52 10.12 8.23
N GLY A 159 -2.19 10.18 8.27
CA GLY A 159 -1.46 11.44 8.22
C GLY A 159 -1.74 12.21 6.93
N PRO A 160 -1.05 13.33 6.68
CA PRO A 160 -1.09 14.02 5.39
C PRO A 160 -0.80 13.04 4.27
N PRO A 161 -1.14 13.37 3.01
CA PRO A 161 -1.01 12.46 1.88
C PRO A 161 0.39 11.86 1.83
N GLY A 162 0.50 10.60 2.22
CA GLY A 162 1.75 9.88 2.33
C GLY A 162 1.45 8.46 2.74
N GLY A 163 2.00 7.51 2.00
CA GLY A 163 1.97 6.10 2.33
C GLY A 163 2.74 5.78 3.63
N PRO A 164 3.13 4.54 3.83
CA PRO A 164 4.01 4.15 4.91
C PRO A 164 5.40 4.81 4.77
N ILE A 165 6.17 4.85 5.84
CA ILE A 165 7.62 5.10 5.78
C ILE A 165 8.27 3.73 5.98
N SER A 166 8.82 3.17 4.92
CA SER A 166 9.34 1.80 4.90
C SER A 166 10.66 1.71 4.17
N LEU A 167 11.67 1.13 4.81
CA LEU A 167 12.98 0.89 4.18
C LEU A 167 12.92 -0.20 3.10
N LEU A 168 11.94 -1.10 3.19
CA LEU A 168 11.72 -2.14 2.19
C LEU A 168 10.32 -2.03 1.61
N ASN A 169 10.24 -1.70 0.34
CA ASN A 169 9.07 -1.80 -0.51
C ASN A 169 9.40 -2.79 -1.64
N THR A 170 9.05 -4.04 -1.44
CA THR A 170 9.38 -5.11 -2.39
C THR A 170 8.80 -4.89 -3.79
N ARG A 171 7.82 -3.98 -3.95
CA ARG A 171 7.30 -3.57 -5.27
C ARG A 171 8.33 -2.86 -6.14
N ARG A 172 9.44 -2.37 -5.56
CA ARG A 172 10.57 -1.82 -6.31
C ARG A 172 11.31 -2.90 -7.09
N ILE A 173 11.39 -4.12 -6.56
CA ILE A 173 12.01 -5.28 -7.20
C ILE A 173 11.11 -5.75 -8.35
N GLY A 174 11.64 -5.76 -9.58
CA GLY A 174 10.87 -6.02 -10.79
C GLY A 174 9.94 -4.87 -11.17
N GLY A 175 10.20 -3.65 -10.68
CA GLY A 175 9.51 -2.43 -11.09
C GLY A 175 9.96 -1.95 -12.47
N ALA A 176 9.52 -0.75 -12.86
CA ALA A 176 9.94 -0.13 -14.11
C ALA A 176 11.49 0.01 -14.18
N SER A 177 12.03 -0.27 -15.35
CA SER A 177 13.46 -0.13 -15.59
C SER A 177 13.90 1.32 -15.44
N ARG A 178 15.09 1.54 -14.86
CA ARG A 178 15.79 2.82 -14.96
C ARG A 178 16.63 2.80 -16.21
N PHE A 179 16.35 3.71 -17.12
CA PHE A 179 17.00 3.77 -18.39
C PHE A 179 17.03 5.21 -18.92
N ASN A 180 18.21 5.71 -19.19
CA ASN A 180 18.40 7.00 -19.84
C ASN A 180 18.24 6.82 -21.35
N VAL A 181 17.17 7.43 -21.91
CA VAL A 181 16.92 7.38 -23.35
C VAL A 181 18.03 8.13 -24.08
N PRO A 182 18.75 7.50 -25.03
CA PRO A 182 19.80 8.17 -25.79
C PRO A 182 19.27 9.34 -26.62
N ASP A 183 20.12 10.34 -26.83
CA ASP A 183 19.79 11.49 -27.66
C ASP A 183 19.33 11.07 -29.07
N GLY A 184 18.26 11.68 -29.55
CA GLY A 184 17.70 11.40 -30.87
C GLY A 184 16.81 10.15 -30.95
N VAL A 185 16.57 9.49 -29.82
CA VAL A 185 15.62 8.36 -29.71
C VAL A 185 14.38 8.79 -28.95
N THR A 186 13.21 8.40 -29.41
CA THR A 186 11.95 8.56 -28.68
C THR A 186 11.48 7.18 -28.22
N VAL A 187 11.21 7.02 -26.93
CA VAL A 187 10.63 5.80 -26.33
C VAL A 187 9.23 6.12 -25.81
N ARG A 188 8.28 5.23 -26.04
CA ARG A 188 6.93 5.43 -25.52
C ARG A 188 6.95 5.34 -23.98
N PRO A 189 6.25 6.23 -23.25
CA PRO A 189 6.16 6.16 -21.79
C PRO A 189 5.65 4.82 -21.25
N THR A 190 4.80 4.15 -22.04
CA THR A 190 4.29 2.80 -21.72
C THR A 190 5.38 1.74 -21.71
N ASP A 191 6.40 1.86 -22.58
CA ASP A 191 7.49 0.89 -22.67
C ASP A 191 8.52 1.13 -21.55
N LEU A 192 8.74 2.39 -21.14
CA LEU A 192 9.55 2.74 -19.98
C LEU A 192 8.92 2.34 -18.65
N SER A 193 7.59 2.23 -18.59
CA SER A 193 6.85 1.88 -17.36
C SER A 193 6.58 0.39 -17.20
N GLN A 194 7.05 -0.45 -18.13
CA GLN A 194 6.87 -1.90 -18.03
C GLN A 194 7.68 -2.48 -16.87
N PRO A 195 7.11 -3.46 -16.13
CA PRO A 195 7.86 -4.19 -15.12
C PRO A 195 9.05 -4.93 -15.72
N THR A 196 10.17 -4.91 -15.01
CA THR A 196 11.37 -5.68 -15.36
C THR A 196 11.24 -7.12 -14.85
N ASP A 197 11.62 -8.07 -15.68
CA ASP A 197 11.64 -9.48 -15.31
C ASP A 197 12.73 -9.77 -14.27
N LEU A 198 12.51 -10.76 -13.41
CA LEU A 198 13.49 -11.23 -12.45
C LEU A 198 14.16 -12.50 -12.93
N LEU A 199 15.48 -12.56 -12.86
CA LEU A 199 16.24 -13.80 -12.96
C LEU A 199 15.95 -14.70 -11.76
N GLY A 200 15.88 -14.10 -10.56
CA GLY A 200 15.51 -14.78 -9.34
C GLY A 200 15.61 -13.92 -8.10
N ALA A 201 15.13 -14.50 -7.00
CA ALA A 201 15.30 -13.91 -5.68
C ALA A 201 15.47 -15.00 -4.61
N VAL A 202 16.22 -14.68 -3.56
CA VAL A 202 16.44 -15.54 -2.40
C VAL A 202 16.17 -14.75 -1.14
N LYS A 203 15.38 -15.33 -0.25
CA LYS A 203 15.07 -14.76 1.06
C LYS A 203 15.36 -15.76 2.15
N PHE A 204 16.15 -15.33 3.13
CA PHE A 204 16.54 -16.11 4.29
C PHE A 204 16.07 -15.41 5.55
N THR A 205 15.30 -16.09 6.39
CA THR A 205 14.82 -15.54 7.65
C THR A 205 15.00 -16.58 8.76
N GLY A 206 15.31 -16.11 9.96
CA GLY A 206 15.48 -17.02 11.08
C GLY A 206 15.55 -16.33 12.44
N GLN A 207 15.60 -17.19 13.47
CA GLN A 207 15.76 -16.79 14.85
C GLN A 207 16.66 -17.77 15.60
N ASN A 208 17.58 -17.25 16.39
CA ASN A 208 18.40 -18.02 17.31
C ASN A 208 18.39 -17.34 18.69
N GLY A 209 17.69 -17.95 19.65
CA GLY A 209 17.44 -17.33 20.95
C GLY A 209 16.73 -15.98 20.78
N ASN A 210 17.35 -14.92 21.28
CA ASN A 210 16.86 -13.55 21.21
C ASN A 210 17.22 -12.82 19.92
N LEU A 211 18.06 -13.41 19.06
CA LEU A 211 18.48 -12.81 17.80
C LEU A 211 17.58 -13.30 16.66
N ARG A 212 16.91 -12.37 16.00
CA ARG A 212 16.19 -12.57 14.74
C ARG A 212 17.00 -11.96 13.60
N TYR A 213 16.99 -12.62 12.45
CA TYR A 213 17.77 -12.16 11.28
C TYR A 213 17.01 -12.41 9.99
N GLY A 214 17.30 -11.59 9.01
CA GLY A 214 16.73 -11.71 7.65
C GLY A 214 17.72 -11.23 6.61
N ALA A 215 17.67 -11.84 5.43
CA ALA A 215 18.34 -11.37 4.23
C ALA A 215 17.43 -11.58 3.01
N LEU A 216 17.50 -10.67 2.06
CA LEU A 216 16.82 -10.77 0.77
C LEU A 216 17.81 -10.32 -0.32
N LEU A 217 17.98 -11.17 -1.33
CA LEU A 217 18.74 -10.86 -2.53
C LEU A 217 17.82 -11.04 -3.73
N ALA A 218 17.89 -10.17 -4.72
CA ALA A 218 17.16 -10.30 -5.96
C ALA A 218 17.96 -9.72 -7.12
N SER A 219 17.80 -10.29 -8.32
CA SER A 219 18.45 -9.83 -9.54
C SER A 219 17.44 -9.73 -10.66
N GLU A 220 17.41 -8.59 -11.34
CA GLU A 220 16.59 -8.34 -12.51
C GLU A 220 17.31 -8.80 -13.79
N ASP A 221 16.51 -9.14 -14.80
CA ASP A 221 17.03 -9.37 -16.15
C ASP A 221 17.27 -8.02 -16.85
N ASN A 222 18.02 -8.03 -17.95
CA ASN A 222 18.27 -6.86 -18.76
C ASN A 222 17.12 -6.67 -19.77
N PRO A 223 16.22 -5.68 -19.56
CA PRO A 223 15.06 -5.53 -20.41
C PRO A 223 15.41 -4.91 -21.76
N GLU A 224 14.75 -5.38 -22.83
CA GLU A 224 14.79 -4.76 -24.14
C GLU A 224 13.70 -3.69 -24.25
N ILE A 225 14.09 -2.49 -24.63
CA ILE A 225 13.20 -1.32 -24.77
C ILE A 225 13.18 -0.90 -26.24
N GLN A 226 11.99 -0.81 -26.83
CA GLN A 226 11.84 -0.35 -28.21
C GLN A 226 11.79 1.17 -28.29
N GLY A 227 12.71 1.75 -29.05
CA GLY A 227 12.76 3.16 -29.38
C GLY A 227 12.48 3.44 -30.86
N THR A 228 12.29 4.72 -31.18
CA THR A 228 12.17 5.22 -32.54
C THR A 228 13.15 6.36 -32.75
N LEU A 229 14.00 6.25 -33.75
CA LEU A 229 14.93 7.29 -34.16
C LEU A 229 14.19 8.45 -34.85
N SER A 230 14.82 9.62 -34.92
CA SER A 230 14.27 10.83 -35.57
C SER A 230 13.91 10.63 -37.04
N ASN A 231 14.50 9.63 -37.72
CA ASN A 231 14.17 9.25 -39.10
C ASN A 231 13.01 8.24 -39.21
N GLY A 232 12.36 7.87 -38.08
CA GLY A 232 11.27 6.92 -38.03
C GLY A 232 11.69 5.43 -37.95
N ALA A 233 12.98 5.13 -37.98
CA ALA A 233 13.47 3.75 -37.87
C ALA A 233 13.33 3.25 -36.42
N ARG A 234 12.96 1.97 -36.24
CA ARG A 234 12.93 1.31 -34.93
C ARG A 234 14.35 0.93 -34.51
N VAL A 235 14.61 1.05 -33.23
CA VAL A 235 15.85 0.63 -32.58
C VAL A 235 15.52 -0.12 -31.30
N ASP A 236 16.17 -1.27 -31.09
CA ASP A 236 16.08 -2.01 -29.84
C ASP A 236 17.23 -1.55 -28.92
N LEU A 237 16.85 -1.08 -27.74
CA LEU A 237 17.75 -0.58 -26.70
C LEU A 237 17.78 -1.60 -25.57
N GLN A 238 18.95 -1.89 -25.04
CA GLN A 238 19.09 -2.80 -23.91
C GLN A 238 19.40 -1.98 -22.65
N ALA A 239 18.51 -2.07 -21.66
CA ALA A 239 18.75 -1.55 -20.33
C ALA A 239 19.44 -2.60 -19.47
N THR A 240 20.08 -2.17 -18.39
CA THR A 240 20.66 -3.07 -17.39
C THR A 240 19.66 -3.31 -16.28
N GLY A 241 19.54 -4.55 -15.79
CA GLY A 241 18.77 -4.88 -14.61
C GLY A 241 19.47 -4.46 -13.32
N ARG A 242 18.70 -4.33 -12.24
CA ARG A 242 19.21 -3.97 -10.92
C ARG A 242 19.47 -5.22 -10.08
N ASP A 243 20.50 -5.13 -9.23
CA ASP A 243 20.75 -6.09 -8.15
C ASP A 243 20.36 -5.49 -6.81
N PHE A 244 19.65 -6.24 -6.01
CA PHE A 244 19.10 -5.81 -4.73
C PHE A 244 19.63 -6.67 -3.60
N ALA A 245 20.06 -6.04 -2.49
CA ALA A 245 20.43 -6.73 -1.27
C ALA A 245 19.80 -6.06 -0.05
N VAL A 246 19.27 -6.86 0.86
CA VAL A 246 18.72 -6.42 2.15
C VAL A 246 19.25 -7.30 3.25
N GLY A 247 19.74 -6.69 4.33
CA GLY A 247 20.16 -7.36 5.55
C GLY A 247 19.42 -6.82 6.77
N ARG A 248 19.02 -7.71 7.69
CA ARG A 248 18.32 -7.37 8.93
C ARG A 248 18.85 -8.17 10.10
N PHE A 249 19.15 -7.51 11.23
CA PHE A 249 19.41 -8.11 12.52
C PHE A 249 18.57 -7.41 13.58
N LEU A 250 17.93 -8.19 14.45
CA LEU A 250 17.08 -7.68 15.52
C LEU A 250 17.32 -8.52 16.77
N TYR A 251 17.87 -7.90 17.82
CA TYR A 251 17.93 -8.50 19.16
C TYR A 251 16.68 -8.11 19.94
N GLU A 252 15.98 -9.11 20.47
CA GLU A 252 14.72 -8.91 21.20
C GLU A 252 14.76 -9.65 22.54
N ASP A 253 14.55 -8.90 23.63
CA ASP A 253 14.39 -9.44 24.98
C ASP A 253 12.95 -9.24 25.45
N THR A 254 12.30 -10.33 25.82
CA THR A 254 10.92 -10.37 26.33
C THR A 254 10.87 -10.78 27.81
N SER A 255 11.99 -10.80 28.50
CA SER A 255 12.07 -11.15 29.93
C SER A 255 11.33 -10.12 30.80
N GLY A 256 10.80 -10.56 31.95
CA GLY A 256 10.12 -9.68 32.90
C GLY A 256 8.80 -9.08 32.41
N GLY A 257 8.19 -9.62 31.35
CA GLY A 257 6.91 -9.15 30.80
C GLY A 257 6.98 -7.86 29.99
N SER A 258 8.14 -7.21 29.91
CA SER A 258 8.42 -6.12 28.97
C SER A 258 8.99 -6.67 27.66
N ARG A 259 8.92 -5.89 26.60
CA ARG A 259 9.63 -6.17 25.35
C ARG A 259 10.62 -5.03 25.09
N ARG A 260 11.88 -5.42 24.83
CA ARG A 260 12.94 -4.49 24.45
C ARG A 260 13.62 -5.05 23.23
N SER A 261 13.80 -4.23 22.23
CA SER A 261 14.54 -4.68 21.05
C SER A 261 15.38 -3.55 20.47
N ILE A 262 16.48 -3.94 19.86
CA ILE A 262 17.34 -3.09 19.06
C ILE A 262 17.69 -3.82 17.79
N GLY A 263 17.65 -3.13 16.67
CA GLY A 263 17.89 -3.73 15.37
C GLY A 263 18.70 -2.84 14.44
N TRP A 264 19.23 -3.46 13.41
CA TRP A 264 19.84 -2.83 12.26
C TRP A 264 19.25 -3.40 10.99
N MET A 265 19.05 -2.55 10.00
CA MET A 265 18.66 -2.94 8.64
C MET A 265 19.47 -2.13 7.64
N GLY A 266 20.03 -2.82 6.64
CA GLY A 266 20.67 -2.23 5.49
C GLY A 266 19.98 -2.67 4.20
N THR A 267 19.86 -1.75 3.25
CA THR A 267 19.42 -2.02 1.87
C THR A 267 20.47 -1.49 0.92
N ASP A 268 20.73 -2.22 -0.16
CA ASP A 268 21.70 -1.89 -1.18
C ASP A 268 21.14 -2.19 -2.56
N ILE A 269 21.33 -1.27 -3.50
CA ILE A 269 21.00 -1.44 -4.91
C ILE A 269 22.24 -1.11 -5.73
N SER A 270 22.63 -2.06 -6.56
CA SER A 270 23.70 -1.89 -7.52
C SER A 270 23.16 -1.82 -8.94
N HIS A 271 23.49 -0.75 -9.65
CA HIS A 271 23.12 -0.52 -11.04
C HIS A 271 24.13 0.46 -11.68
N PRO A 272 24.47 0.34 -12.99
CA PRO A 272 25.45 1.22 -13.63
C PRO A 272 25.13 2.72 -13.56
N GLU A 273 23.84 3.07 -13.49
CA GLU A 273 23.38 4.46 -13.46
C GLU A 273 23.04 4.97 -12.06
N ILE A 274 22.95 4.10 -11.05
CA ILE A 274 22.63 4.49 -9.68
C ILE A 274 23.08 3.43 -8.68
N ASN A 275 23.79 3.86 -7.64
CA ASN A 275 24.08 3.06 -6.47
C ASN A 275 23.37 3.69 -5.27
N SER A 276 22.57 2.92 -4.57
CA SER A 276 21.77 3.41 -3.44
C SER A 276 21.94 2.50 -2.25
N THR A 277 22.44 3.04 -1.15
CA THR A 277 22.61 2.33 0.13
C THR A 277 21.86 3.07 1.22
N VAL A 278 20.99 2.37 1.96
CA VAL A 278 20.32 2.93 3.13
C VAL A 278 20.57 2.05 4.34
N ASN A 279 21.00 2.66 5.44
CA ASN A 279 21.21 2.00 6.72
C ASN A 279 20.28 2.59 7.78
N ALA A 280 19.74 1.75 8.65
CA ALA A 280 18.91 2.17 9.76
C ALA A 280 19.21 1.38 11.04
N ILE A 281 19.07 2.07 12.16
CA ILE A 281 19.04 1.47 13.49
C ILE A 281 17.70 1.78 14.12
N ASP A 282 17.04 0.77 14.67
CA ASP A 282 15.74 0.91 15.34
C ASP A 282 15.80 0.33 16.76
N ALA A 283 15.00 0.93 17.63
CA ALA A 283 14.85 0.50 19.01
C ALA A 283 13.38 0.57 19.42
N HIS A 284 12.93 -0.47 20.14
CA HIS A 284 11.55 -0.58 20.57
C HIS A 284 11.49 -0.97 22.05
N TYR A 285 10.58 -0.33 22.76
CA TYR A 285 10.28 -0.67 24.14
C TYR A 285 8.78 -0.79 24.35
N PHE A 286 8.36 -1.86 25.00
CA PHE A 286 7.00 -2.06 25.45
C PHE A 286 7.00 -2.42 26.92
N SER A 287 6.31 -1.63 27.75
CA SER A 287 6.34 -1.80 29.21
C SER A 287 5.55 -3.03 29.66
N ALA A 288 5.98 -3.63 30.80
CA ALA A 288 5.35 -4.81 31.37
C ALA A 288 3.88 -4.58 31.78
N ASP A 289 3.54 -3.35 32.19
CA ASP A 289 2.17 -2.93 32.51
C ASP A 289 1.34 -2.62 31.25
N GLN A 290 1.92 -2.74 30.06
CA GLN A 290 1.31 -2.52 28.75
C GLN A 290 0.77 -1.10 28.51
N ARG A 291 1.24 -0.13 29.29
CA ARG A 291 0.81 1.27 29.14
C ARG A 291 1.66 2.06 28.16
N TRP A 292 2.94 1.74 28.05
CA TRP A 292 3.90 2.46 27.22
C TRP A 292 4.38 1.62 26.06
N ALA A 293 4.36 2.21 24.88
CA ALA A 293 5.08 1.74 23.70
C ALA A 293 5.92 2.89 23.17
N LEU A 294 7.22 2.66 23.02
CA LEU A 294 8.20 3.61 22.53
C LEU A 294 8.90 2.98 21.33
N ASP A 295 8.94 3.68 20.23
CA ASP A 295 9.60 3.25 19.00
C ASP A 295 10.50 4.38 18.50
N GLY A 296 11.74 4.06 18.16
CA GLY A 296 12.71 5.00 17.60
C GLY A 296 13.43 4.39 16.43
N GLN A 297 13.72 5.18 15.39
CA GLN A 297 14.49 4.76 14.23
C GLN A 297 15.33 5.92 13.74
N PHE A 298 16.62 5.67 13.52
CA PHE A 298 17.54 6.53 12.80
C PHE A 298 17.87 5.91 11.46
N MET A 299 17.91 6.72 10.40
CA MET A 299 18.16 6.29 9.03
C MET A 299 19.23 7.17 8.38
N HIS A 300 20.05 6.58 7.54
CA HIS A 300 21.06 7.26 6.74
C HIS A 300 21.08 6.69 5.33
N SER A 301 20.99 7.53 4.32
CA SER A 301 21.08 7.16 2.90
C SER A 301 22.35 7.71 2.26
N ASP A 302 22.88 6.98 1.29
CA ASP A 302 23.89 7.40 0.34
C ASP A 302 23.43 6.96 -1.05
N VAL A 303 23.11 7.93 -1.90
CA VAL A 303 22.68 7.70 -3.29
C VAL A 303 23.65 8.45 -4.19
N ASP A 304 24.50 7.71 -4.89
CA ASP A 304 25.57 8.25 -5.78
C ASP A 304 26.45 9.33 -5.10
N GLY A 305 26.77 9.13 -3.80
CA GLY A 305 27.57 10.05 -3.01
C GLY A 305 26.80 11.23 -2.42
N VAL A 306 25.49 11.34 -2.66
CA VAL A 306 24.61 12.29 -1.96
C VAL A 306 24.09 11.62 -0.69
N THR A 307 24.43 12.18 0.46
CA THR A 307 24.08 11.60 1.75
C THR A 307 22.97 12.37 2.45
N GLY A 308 22.08 11.65 3.07
CA GLY A 308 20.97 12.22 3.85
C GLY A 308 20.66 11.41 5.10
N SER A 309 19.93 11.99 6.03
CA SER A 309 19.58 11.36 7.31
C SER A 309 18.13 11.61 7.71
N GLY A 310 17.58 10.67 8.47
CA GLY A 310 16.22 10.77 8.99
C GLY A 310 16.08 10.17 10.38
N PHE A 311 15.10 10.67 11.13
CA PHE A 311 14.73 10.16 12.45
C PHE A 311 13.21 10.03 12.57
N LEU A 312 12.75 8.91 13.13
CA LEU A 312 11.37 8.65 13.51
C LEU A 312 11.31 8.32 14.99
N GLY A 313 10.35 8.92 15.71
CA GLY A 313 10.07 8.60 17.10
C GLY A 313 8.57 8.53 17.35
N ASP A 314 8.09 7.43 17.94
CA ASP A 314 6.69 7.22 18.29
C ASP A 314 6.57 6.90 19.78
N ILE A 315 5.67 7.59 20.45
CA ILE A 315 5.32 7.36 21.85
C ILE A 315 3.83 7.09 21.92
N SER A 316 3.46 5.94 22.46
CA SER A 316 2.07 5.61 22.76
C SER A 316 1.92 5.35 24.25
N TYR A 317 0.98 6.08 24.87
CA TYR A 317 0.65 5.95 26.28
C TYR A 317 -0.83 5.66 26.49
N ALA A 318 -1.13 4.54 27.15
CA ALA A 318 -2.48 4.13 27.48
C ALA A 318 -2.68 4.20 29.02
N PRO A 319 -3.13 5.33 29.58
CA PRO A 319 -3.32 5.50 31.04
C PRO A 319 -4.34 4.52 31.62
N ARG A 320 -5.33 4.15 30.83
CA ARG A 320 -6.37 3.18 31.16
C ARG A 320 -6.90 2.51 29.90
N GLN A 321 -7.64 1.44 30.04
CA GLN A 321 -8.34 0.80 28.92
C GLN A 321 -9.24 1.82 28.20
N GLY A 322 -9.16 1.82 26.87
CA GLY A 322 -9.94 2.70 26.00
C GLY A 322 -9.39 4.10 25.82
N ALA A 323 -8.40 4.56 26.60
CA ALA A 323 -7.77 5.87 26.43
C ALA A 323 -6.32 5.70 25.96
N GLN A 324 -5.94 6.38 24.88
CA GLN A 324 -4.60 6.30 24.29
C GLN A 324 -4.14 7.67 23.81
N HIS A 325 -2.94 8.06 24.20
CA HIS A 325 -2.20 9.19 23.69
C HIS A 325 -1.12 8.70 22.74
N ILE A 326 -1.00 9.31 21.57
CA ILE A 326 0.00 8.95 20.56
C ILE A 326 0.70 10.23 20.13
N LEU A 327 2.01 10.29 20.34
CA LEU A 327 2.88 11.34 19.86
C LEU A 327 3.82 10.77 18.82
N ARG A 328 3.99 11.48 17.70
CA ARG A 328 4.87 11.09 16.61
C ARG A 328 5.77 12.23 16.23
N ALA A 329 7.07 12.00 16.26
CA ALA A 329 8.08 12.91 15.76
C ALA A 329 8.72 12.36 14.50
N THR A 330 8.96 13.22 13.52
CA THR A 330 9.67 12.90 12.27
C THR A 330 10.64 14.04 11.99
N TYR A 331 11.86 13.70 11.64
CA TYR A 331 12.81 14.60 11.01
C TYR A 331 13.44 13.85 9.83
N ILE A 332 13.40 14.43 8.66
CA ILE A 332 14.02 13.89 7.44
C ILE A 332 14.59 15.10 6.69
N ASP A 333 15.87 15.10 6.42
CA ASP A 333 16.52 16.16 5.66
C ASP A 333 16.12 16.13 4.17
N ASP A 334 16.57 17.12 3.40
CA ASP A 334 16.23 17.29 1.98
C ASP A 334 16.97 16.30 1.07
N GLN A 335 18.13 15.83 1.49
CA GLN A 335 18.97 14.92 0.71
C GLN A 335 18.68 13.45 1.01
N PHE A 336 17.94 13.16 2.07
CA PHE A 336 17.58 11.78 2.38
C PHE A 336 16.69 11.18 1.30
N ASP A 337 17.15 10.09 0.70
CA ASP A 337 16.40 9.29 -0.26
C ASP A 337 16.53 7.79 0.04
N MET A 338 15.40 7.10 0.08
CA MET A 338 15.31 5.65 0.21
C MET A 338 14.38 5.02 -0.82
N ASN A 339 13.92 5.81 -1.80
CA ASN A 339 12.85 5.39 -2.71
C ASN A 339 13.29 4.38 -3.76
N ASP A 340 14.57 4.09 -3.88
CA ASP A 340 15.06 3.03 -4.76
C ASP A 340 14.66 1.64 -4.27
N MET A 341 14.65 1.40 -2.95
CA MET A 341 14.23 0.14 -2.33
C MET A 341 13.07 0.30 -1.37
N GLY A 342 12.91 1.47 -0.78
CA GLY A 342 11.91 1.79 0.22
C GLY A 342 10.72 2.57 -0.32
N PHE A 343 9.99 3.19 0.61
CA PHE A 343 8.93 4.13 0.30
C PHE A 343 8.94 5.29 1.30
N LEU A 344 9.11 6.48 0.76
CA LEU A 344 9.01 7.77 1.44
C LEU A 344 8.28 8.76 0.54
N ALA A 345 7.10 9.19 0.93
CA ALA A 345 6.32 10.14 0.12
C ALA A 345 6.95 11.54 0.06
N ARG A 346 7.71 11.93 1.10
CA ARG A 346 8.30 13.26 1.21
C ARG A 346 9.58 13.25 2.06
N ASN A 347 10.65 13.80 1.55
CA ASN A 347 11.83 14.26 2.31
C ASN A 347 11.66 15.75 2.74
N SER A 348 12.71 16.38 3.27
CA SER A 348 12.67 17.75 3.82
C SER A 348 11.44 17.99 4.68
N GLN A 349 11.33 17.24 5.79
CA GLN A 349 10.18 17.33 6.68
C GLN A 349 10.57 17.24 8.16
N GLN A 350 9.92 18.08 8.94
CA GLN A 350 9.95 18.07 10.40
C GLN A 350 8.52 18.05 10.91
N ASN A 351 8.11 16.94 11.54
CA ASN A 351 6.72 16.77 11.97
C ASN A 351 6.65 16.49 13.46
N LEU A 352 5.61 16.99 14.09
CA LEU A 352 5.20 16.62 15.44
C LEU A 352 3.67 16.48 15.47
N ASP A 353 3.22 15.23 15.45
CA ASP A 353 1.80 14.91 15.42
C ASP A 353 1.35 14.33 16.75
N TYR A 354 0.17 14.74 17.20
CA TYR A 354 -0.44 14.22 18.41
C TYR A 354 -1.85 13.74 18.16
N ASN A 355 -2.19 12.57 18.70
CA ASN A 355 -3.54 12.02 18.68
C ASN A 355 -3.94 11.55 20.08
N PHE A 356 -5.16 11.89 20.47
CA PHE A 356 -5.83 11.30 21.61
C PHE A 356 -7.02 10.48 21.15
N VAL A 357 -7.07 9.21 21.51
CA VAL A 357 -8.13 8.25 21.14
C VAL A 357 -8.82 7.81 22.41
N LEU A 358 -10.13 8.00 22.46
CA LEU A 358 -10.98 7.55 23.55
C LEU A 358 -12.03 6.58 23.00
N THR A 359 -11.94 5.31 23.38
CA THR A 359 -12.91 4.28 23.08
C THR A 359 -13.68 3.94 24.34
N GLU A 360 -14.97 4.07 24.30
CA GLU A 360 -15.91 3.82 25.37
C GLU A 360 -16.80 2.64 24.97
N SER A 361 -16.98 1.68 25.87
CA SER A 361 -17.99 0.63 25.86
C SER A 361 -19.02 0.91 26.95
N ASP A 362 -19.97 0.04 27.15
CA ASP A 362 -21.03 0.16 28.16
C ASP A 362 -21.96 1.37 27.95
N ILE A 363 -22.16 1.75 26.69
CA ILE A 363 -23.11 2.80 26.30
C ILE A 363 -24.39 2.14 25.81
N PRO A 364 -25.58 2.47 26.36
CA PRO A 364 -26.84 1.91 25.91
C PRO A 364 -27.03 2.04 24.39
N GLY A 365 -27.33 0.92 23.72
CA GLY A 365 -27.56 0.87 22.27
C GLY A 365 -26.29 0.81 21.40
N LEU A 366 -25.10 0.86 21.99
CA LEU A 366 -23.82 0.81 21.28
C LEU A 366 -22.95 -0.35 21.76
N GLN A 367 -22.19 -0.93 20.85
CA GLN A 367 -21.05 -1.79 21.20
C GLN A 367 -19.87 -0.94 21.69
N SER A 368 -19.63 0.18 20.99
CA SER A 368 -18.57 1.13 21.35
C SER A 368 -18.79 2.49 20.69
N ARG A 369 -18.16 3.50 21.28
CA ARG A 369 -17.99 4.83 20.71
C ARG A 369 -16.52 5.20 20.78
N THR A 370 -15.92 5.54 19.66
CA THR A 370 -14.54 6.02 19.60
C THR A 370 -14.52 7.48 19.22
N THR A 371 -13.87 8.31 20.03
CA THR A 371 -13.62 9.72 19.73
C THR A 371 -12.13 9.91 19.55
N THR A 372 -11.73 10.58 18.47
CA THR A 372 -10.33 10.89 18.16
C THR A 372 -10.16 12.39 18.03
N TYR A 373 -9.18 12.95 18.73
CA TYR A 373 -8.69 14.31 18.56
C TYR A 373 -7.28 14.25 17.98
N GLY A 374 -6.98 15.04 16.97
CA GLY A 374 -5.67 15.03 16.35
C GLY A 374 -5.15 16.42 16.02
N LEU A 375 -3.83 16.57 16.21
CA LEU A 375 -3.04 17.73 15.81
C LEU A 375 -1.96 17.23 14.86
N ILE A 376 -1.84 17.87 13.72
CA ILE A 376 -0.82 17.61 12.70
C ILE A 376 -0.02 18.88 12.53
N ASN A 377 1.30 18.79 12.71
CA ASN A 377 2.20 19.92 12.53
C ASN A 377 3.39 19.44 11.71
N GLN A 378 3.40 19.80 10.44
CA GLN A 378 4.42 19.46 9.48
C GLN A 378 5.05 20.72 8.92
N TYR A 379 6.37 20.80 9.01
CA TYR A 379 7.18 21.89 8.50
C TYR A 379 8.20 21.35 7.50
N ASN A 380 8.61 22.18 6.58
CA ASN A 380 9.78 21.92 5.77
C ASN A 380 11.02 21.96 6.68
N ALA A 381 11.93 20.99 6.56
CA ALA A 381 13.08 20.85 7.47
C ALA A 381 14.16 21.91 7.24
N ASP A 382 14.26 22.45 6.00
CA ASP A 382 15.34 23.36 5.61
C ASP A 382 15.06 24.80 6.01
N ASP A 383 13.80 25.24 5.85
CA ASP A 383 13.41 26.63 6.04
C ASP A 383 12.36 26.86 7.12
N GLY A 384 11.85 25.77 7.73
CA GLY A 384 10.87 25.83 8.82
C GLY A 384 9.47 26.30 8.42
N ARG A 385 9.15 26.42 7.12
CA ARG A 385 7.82 26.84 6.66
C ARG A 385 6.77 25.75 6.90
N PRO A 386 5.53 26.11 7.30
CA PRO A 386 4.47 25.14 7.52
C PRO A 386 3.97 24.60 6.18
N VAL A 387 4.12 23.29 5.95
CA VAL A 387 3.72 22.60 4.73
C VAL A 387 2.53 21.64 4.93
N GLY A 388 2.23 21.30 6.19
CA GLY A 388 1.11 20.44 6.54
C GLY A 388 0.61 20.71 7.94
N LEU A 389 -0.47 21.48 8.08
CA LEU A 389 -1.12 21.77 9.37
C LEU A 389 -2.52 21.16 9.39
N GLY A 390 -2.92 20.62 10.54
CA GLY A 390 -4.25 20.07 10.70
C GLY A 390 -4.68 19.92 12.14
N ARG A 391 -5.95 20.20 12.40
CA ARG A 391 -6.64 19.93 13.65
C ARG A 391 -7.91 19.19 13.31
N PHE A 392 -8.16 18.05 13.94
CA PHE A 392 -9.37 17.30 13.63
C PHE A 392 -9.99 16.68 14.87
N VAL A 393 -11.29 16.50 14.80
CA VAL A 393 -12.05 15.68 15.72
C VAL A 393 -12.89 14.70 14.88
N GLY A 394 -12.83 13.43 15.25
CA GLY A 394 -13.62 12.38 14.64
C GLY A 394 -14.36 11.57 15.70
N ARG A 395 -15.53 11.05 15.34
CA ARG A 395 -16.29 10.17 16.19
C ARG A 395 -16.91 9.03 15.37
N THR A 396 -16.74 7.81 15.89
CA THR A 396 -17.28 6.59 15.32
C THR A 396 -18.21 5.93 16.34
N TRP A 397 -19.40 5.57 15.93
CA TRP A 397 -20.37 4.80 16.70
C TRP A 397 -20.52 3.42 16.07
N ASN A 398 -20.25 2.38 16.84
CA ASN A 398 -20.54 1.01 16.48
C ASN A 398 -21.80 0.58 17.22
N TYR A 399 -22.87 0.35 16.48
CA TYR A 399 -24.17 -0.02 17.03
C TYR A 399 -24.24 -1.51 17.35
N LEU A 400 -25.15 -1.92 18.24
CA LEU A 400 -25.35 -3.33 18.62
C LEU A 400 -25.68 -4.24 17.43
N ASN A 401 -26.31 -3.71 16.40
CA ASN A 401 -26.64 -4.43 15.16
C ASN A 401 -25.50 -4.43 14.12
N ASN A 402 -24.26 -4.10 14.53
CA ASN A 402 -23.08 -3.99 13.68
C ASN A 402 -23.13 -2.92 12.57
N ASN A 403 -24.07 -1.99 12.62
CA ASN A 403 -23.98 -0.79 11.80
C ASN A 403 -22.90 0.12 12.37
N THR A 404 -22.24 0.87 11.50
CA THR A 404 -21.22 1.84 11.90
C THR A 404 -21.55 3.20 11.30
N PHE A 405 -21.50 4.25 12.12
CA PHE A 405 -21.59 5.64 11.69
C PHE A 405 -20.31 6.38 12.10
N GLU A 406 -19.77 7.14 11.19
CA GLU A 406 -18.57 7.96 11.42
C GLU A 406 -18.82 9.40 10.96
N ILE A 407 -18.34 10.36 11.74
CA ILE A 407 -18.24 11.77 11.36
C ILE A 407 -16.90 12.32 11.79
N SER A 408 -16.28 13.14 10.96
CA SER A 408 -15.06 13.88 11.31
C SER A 408 -15.05 15.25 10.68
N VAL A 409 -14.54 16.21 11.44
CA VAL A 409 -14.30 17.58 11.00
C VAL A 409 -12.81 17.86 11.10
N ARG A 410 -12.24 18.42 10.06
CA ARG A 410 -10.84 18.83 9.99
C ARG A 410 -10.76 20.30 9.61
N HIS A 411 -9.99 21.06 10.37
CA HIS A 411 -9.50 22.38 10.02
C HIS A 411 -8.03 22.25 9.61
N ALA A 412 -7.71 22.72 8.43
CA ALA A 412 -6.34 22.83 7.90
C ALA A 412 -5.97 24.31 7.83
N PRO A 413 -5.15 24.84 8.77
CA PRO A 413 -4.68 26.22 8.72
C PRO A 413 -3.91 26.54 7.44
N LYS A 414 -3.67 27.81 7.18
CA LYS A 414 -2.84 28.29 6.07
C LYS A 414 -1.49 27.58 6.08
N LYS A 415 -1.05 27.15 4.91
CA LYS A 415 0.22 26.46 4.71
C LYS A 415 0.93 26.92 3.44
N VAL A 416 2.12 26.42 3.21
CA VAL A 416 2.85 26.56 1.96
C VAL A 416 2.74 25.24 1.18
N ASP A 417 2.57 25.32 -0.12
CA ASP A 417 2.84 24.21 -1.02
C ASP A 417 4.22 24.41 -1.65
N ASP A 418 5.10 23.46 -1.43
CA ASP A 418 6.49 23.44 -1.91
C ASP A 418 6.77 22.21 -2.81
N ARG A 419 5.72 21.49 -3.23
CA ARG A 419 5.88 20.25 -4.02
C ARG A 419 5.12 20.27 -5.33
N LEU A 420 3.93 20.84 -5.39
CA LEU A 420 3.10 20.82 -6.59
C LEU A 420 3.82 21.48 -7.77
N GLY A 421 4.61 22.53 -7.50
CA GLY A 421 5.43 23.24 -8.48
C GLY A 421 6.67 22.50 -8.95
N ARG A 422 7.00 21.34 -8.40
CA ARG A 422 8.16 20.51 -8.81
C ARG A 422 9.46 21.30 -8.91
N GLY A 423 9.69 22.25 -7.98
CA GLY A 423 10.87 23.09 -7.92
C GLY A 423 10.78 24.42 -8.69
N THR A 424 9.66 24.72 -9.38
CA THR A 424 9.49 25.99 -10.11
C THR A 424 8.99 27.14 -9.25
N GLY A 425 8.77 26.91 -7.96
CA GLY A 425 8.39 27.91 -6.95
C GLY A 425 7.31 27.42 -5.99
N ASP A 426 7.24 28.08 -4.84
CA ASP A 426 6.34 27.76 -3.74
C ASP A 426 5.25 28.81 -3.63
N PHE A 427 4.08 28.43 -3.13
CA PHE A 427 2.96 29.34 -2.93
C PHE A 427 2.17 29.05 -1.67
N ARG A 428 1.38 30.03 -1.22
CA ARG A 428 0.52 29.91 -0.05
C ARG A 428 -0.83 29.33 -0.40
N ILE A 429 -1.24 28.33 0.37
CA ILE A 429 -2.58 27.76 0.34
C ILE A 429 -3.40 28.36 1.49
N PRO A 430 -4.66 28.79 1.25
CA PRO A 430 -5.56 29.32 2.27
C PRO A 430 -5.92 28.27 3.34
N GLU A 431 -6.53 28.70 4.43
CA GLU A 431 -7.13 27.77 5.38
C GLU A 431 -8.34 27.07 4.80
N ARG A 432 -8.57 25.84 5.23
CA ARG A 432 -9.63 24.97 4.68
C ARG A 432 -10.30 24.17 5.78
N PHE A 433 -11.59 23.90 5.58
CA PHE A 433 -12.37 23.00 6.41
C PHE A 433 -12.80 21.79 5.58
N ASN A 434 -12.91 20.65 6.22
CA ASN A 434 -13.34 19.42 5.60
C ASN A 434 -14.22 18.65 6.58
N LEU A 435 -15.42 18.28 6.11
CA LEU A 435 -16.36 17.40 6.80
C LEU A 435 -16.35 16.05 6.09
N ARG A 436 -16.15 14.97 6.83
CA ARG A 436 -16.34 13.61 6.33
C ARG A 436 -17.37 12.89 7.18
N THR A 437 -18.30 12.23 6.54
CA THR A 437 -19.26 11.34 7.19
C THR A 437 -19.40 10.04 6.41
N SER A 438 -19.62 8.94 7.11
CA SER A 438 -19.90 7.66 6.47
C SER A 438 -20.84 6.81 7.33
N PHE A 439 -21.65 6.03 6.66
CA PHE A 439 -22.48 5.01 7.26
C PHE A 439 -22.24 3.67 6.56
N SER A 440 -22.11 2.61 7.35
CA SER A 440 -22.01 1.24 6.84
C SER A 440 -23.01 0.36 7.60
N SER A 441 -23.83 -0.37 6.85
CA SER A 441 -24.72 -1.38 7.39
C SER A 441 -23.95 -2.62 7.87
N ASN A 442 -24.60 -3.48 8.61
CA ASN A 442 -24.01 -4.74 9.08
C ASN A 442 -23.43 -5.56 7.91
N PRO A 443 -22.10 -5.80 7.88
CA PRO A 443 -21.45 -6.54 6.80
C PRO A 443 -21.81 -8.03 6.73
N ALA A 444 -22.49 -8.57 7.77
CA ALA A 444 -22.97 -9.94 7.80
C ALA A 444 -24.33 -10.12 7.10
N ASN A 445 -25.02 -9.05 6.75
CA ASN A 445 -26.27 -9.14 6.01
C ASN A 445 -26.05 -9.71 4.61
N VAL A 446 -27.06 -10.42 4.09
CA VAL A 446 -27.07 -10.87 2.68
C VAL A 446 -26.86 -9.70 1.72
N LEU A 447 -27.46 -8.56 2.04
CA LEU A 447 -27.26 -7.29 1.37
C LEU A 447 -26.72 -6.27 2.38
N ALA A 448 -25.44 -5.96 2.29
CA ALA A 448 -24.81 -4.89 3.05
C ALA A 448 -24.59 -3.69 2.13
N TRP A 449 -24.69 -2.48 2.69
CA TRP A 449 -24.50 -1.25 1.94
C TRP A 449 -23.76 -0.18 2.75
N SER A 450 -23.15 0.72 2.07
CA SER A 450 -22.45 1.85 2.66
C SER A 450 -22.64 3.12 1.83
N ILE A 451 -22.59 4.25 2.51
CA ILE A 451 -22.55 5.58 1.89
C ILE A 451 -21.45 6.40 2.58
N ASN A 452 -20.81 7.27 1.83
CA ASN A 452 -19.87 8.24 2.37
C ASN A 452 -20.03 9.58 1.67
N LEU A 453 -19.74 10.65 2.42
CA LEU A 453 -19.69 12.02 1.93
C LEU A 453 -18.44 12.69 2.51
N THR A 454 -17.67 13.31 1.64
CA THR A 454 -16.61 14.24 2.02
C THR A 454 -16.93 15.58 1.38
N ALA A 455 -17.09 16.62 2.16
CA ALA A 455 -17.35 17.98 1.68
C ALA A 455 -16.32 18.91 2.31
N GLY A 456 -15.70 19.74 1.50
CA GLY A 456 -14.66 20.66 1.96
C GLY A 456 -14.24 21.63 0.88
N GLN A 457 -13.05 22.11 0.99
CA GLN A 457 -12.43 23.07 0.08
C GLN A 457 -11.18 22.44 -0.54
N ASP A 458 -10.96 22.73 -1.82
CA ASP A 458 -9.72 22.38 -2.51
C ASP A 458 -8.55 23.33 -2.16
N ASP A 459 -7.45 23.21 -2.89
CA ASP A 459 -6.22 23.95 -2.58
C ASP A 459 -6.31 25.46 -2.84
N LEU A 460 -7.23 25.93 -3.64
CA LEU A 460 -7.46 27.35 -3.90
C LEU A 460 -8.60 27.95 -3.06
N GLY A 461 -9.38 27.10 -2.37
CA GLY A 461 -10.48 27.51 -1.49
C GLY A 461 -11.90 27.24 -1.98
N PRO A 462 -12.19 27.07 -3.30
CA PRO A 462 -13.49 26.63 -3.78
C PRO A 462 -13.89 25.24 -3.26
N GLN A 463 -15.12 24.87 -3.54
CA GLN A 463 -15.72 23.65 -3.00
C GLN A 463 -15.20 22.38 -3.69
N ALA A 464 -15.02 21.34 -2.87
CA ALA A 464 -14.76 19.98 -3.34
C ALA A 464 -15.65 19.00 -2.59
N ILE A 465 -16.43 18.19 -3.32
CA ILE A 465 -17.35 17.20 -2.76
C ILE A 465 -17.05 15.83 -3.35
N THR A 466 -16.91 14.84 -2.48
CA THR A 466 -16.86 13.43 -2.89
C THR A 466 -18.02 12.69 -2.24
N THR A 467 -18.81 12.01 -3.04
CA THR A 467 -19.87 11.10 -2.60
C THR A 467 -19.52 9.67 -3.00
N GLY A 468 -19.81 8.71 -2.13
CA GLY A 468 -19.61 7.31 -2.45
C GLY A 468 -20.75 6.44 -1.95
N ALA A 469 -21.04 5.38 -2.71
CA ALA A 469 -21.98 4.33 -2.34
C ALA A 469 -21.36 2.97 -2.61
N GLY A 470 -21.65 2.01 -1.74
CA GLY A 470 -21.19 0.62 -1.89
C GLY A 470 -22.32 -0.35 -1.56
N VAL A 471 -22.36 -1.46 -2.28
CA VAL A 471 -23.30 -2.55 -2.06
C VAL A 471 -22.58 -3.88 -2.14
N VAL A 472 -22.67 -4.68 -1.10
CA VAL A 472 -22.15 -6.05 -1.08
C VAL A 472 -23.33 -7.02 -0.98
N TRP A 473 -23.49 -7.82 -2.01
CA TRP A 473 -24.56 -8.82 -2.08
C TRP A 473 -24.00 -10.24 -2.02
N ARG A 474 -24.44 -11.01 -1.01
CA ARG A 474 -24.02 -12.40 -0.76
C ARG A 474 -25.27 -13.28 -0.60
N PRO A 475 -25.91 -13.68 -1.73
CA PRO A 475 -27.13 -14.49 -1.67
C PRO A 475 -26.92 -15.88 -1.07
N ASN A 476 -25.69 -16.38 -1.14
CA ASN A 476 -25.27 -17.67 -0.57
C ASN A 476 -23.76 -17.68 -0.32
N ASP A 477 -23.24 -18.76 0.28
CA ASP A 477 -21.82 -18.90 0.66
C ASP A 477 -20.86 -19.04 -0.55
N ARG A 478 -21.39 -19.25 -1.76
CA ARG A 478 -20.60 -19.46 -2.98
C ARG A 478 -20.48 -18.23 -3.88
N PHE A 479 -21.40 -17.29 -3.71
CA PHE A 479 -21.46 -16.13 -4.62
C PHE A 479 -21.48 -14.82 -3.85
N SER A 480 -20.63 -13.91 -4.27
CA SER A 480 -20.61 -12.54 -3.75
C SER A 480 -20.34 -11.54 -4.86
N VAL A 481 -20.99 -10.39 -4.78
CA VAL A 481 -20.74 -9.21 -5.61
C VAL A 481 -20.55 -8.03 -4.71
N ASP A 482 -19.48 -7.28 -4.95
CA ASP A 482 -19.16 -6.00 -4.31
C ASP A 482 -19.16 -4.91 -5.39
N LEU A 483 -20.10 -3.98 -5.27
CA LEU A 483 -20.25 -2.84 -6.16
C LEU A 483 -19.93 -1.57 -5.38
N GLY A 484 -19.01 -0.77 -5.88
CA GLY A 484 -18.67 0.54 -5.35
C GLY A 484 -18.75 1.62 -6.42
N LEU A 485 -19.17 2.81 -6.03
CA LEU A 485 -19.14 4.00 -6.87
C LEU A 485 -18.66 5.17 -6.03
N ASN A 486 -17.64 5.89 -6.50
CA ASN A 486 -17.30 7.20 -5.99
C ASN A 486 -17.47 8.23 -7.11
N TYR A 487 -18.04 9.37 -6.75
CA TYR A 487 -18.15 10.55 -7.59
C TYR A 487 -17.51 11.73 -6.87
N THR A 488 -16.61 12.43 -7.55
CA THR A 488 -15.95 13.63 -7.01
C THR A 488 -16.25 14.80 -7.94
N ASP A 489 -16.64 15.90 -7.34
CA ASP A 489 -16.90 17.19 -7.95
C ASP A 489 -15.99 18.23 -7.31
N GLN A 490 -15.17 18.90 -8.11
CA GLN A 490 -14.19 19.90 -7.65
C GLN A 490 -14.32 21.15 -8.51
N GLU A 491 -14.50 22.31 -7.88
CA GLU A 491 -14.62 23.59 -8.58
C GLU A 491 -13.27 24.16 -9.03
N ALA A 492 -12.15 23.74 -8.42
CA ALA A 492 -10.84 24.28 -8.76
C ALA A 492 -9.71 23.25 -8.55
N LEU A 493 -9.75 22.15 -9.28
CA LEU A 493 -8.63 21.19 -9.33
C LEU A 493 -7.40 21.89 -9.90
N LEU A 494 -6.36 22.06 -9.08
CA LEU A 494 -5.13 22.75 -9.48
C LEU A 494 -4.14 21.76 -10.10
N VAL A 495 -3.69 22.05 -11.33
CA VAL A 495 -2.70 21.26 -12.07
C VAL A 495 -1.52 22.15 -12.47
N HIS A 496 -0.30 21.65 -12.23
CA HIS A 496 0.94 22.32 -12.64
C HIS A 496 1.21 22.09 -14.13
N GLN A 497 1.45 23.16 -14.88
CA GLN A 497 1.67 23.14 -16.34
C GLN A 497 3.15 23.31 -16.74
N GLY A 498 4.05 23.46 -15.77
CA GLY A 498 5.48 23.75 -15.99
C GLY A 498 5.82 25.22 -15.73
N ASP A 499 7.11 25.51 -15.52
CA ASP A 499 7.68 26.85 -15.37
C ASP A 499 6.94 27.78 -14.39
N GLY A 500 6.35 27.20 -13.33
CA GLY A 500 5.59 27.96 -12.33
C GLY A 500 4.20 28.40 -12.77
N ASN A 501 3.70 27.86 -13.88
CA ASN A 501 2.36 28.06 -14.37
C ASN A 501 1.42 26.94 -13.88
N TYR A 502 0.16 27.30 -13.62
CA TYR A 502 -0.87 26.38 -13.16
C TYR A 502 -2.19 26.72 -13.84
N THR A 503 -3.00 25.70 -14.02
CA THR A 503 -4.39 25.86 -14.46
C THR A 503 -5.31 25.28 -13.39
N SER A 504 -6.38 26.00 -13.00
CA SER A 504 -7.47 25.43 -12.21
C SER A 504 -8.57 24.94 -13.15
N PHE A 505 -9.15 23.79 -12.77
CA PHE A 505 -10.17 23.12 -13.58
C PHE A 505 -11.41 22.84 -12.75
N GLU A 506 -12.59 23.05 -13.35
CA GLU A 506 -13.80 22.40 -12.88
C GLU A 506 -13.73 20.92 -13.27
N ALA A 507 -13.69 20.04 -12.27
CA ALA A 507 -13.34 18.64 -12.47
C ALA A 507 -14.41 17.69 -11.94
N HIS A 508 -14.81 16.73 -12.77
CA HIS A 508 -15.77 15.70 -12.46
C HIS A 508 -15.13 14.32 -12.61
N GLN A 509 -15.14 13.52 -11.55
CA GLN A 509 -14.54 12.19 -11.55
C GLN A 509 -15.55 11.11 -11.19
N TRP A 510 -15.58 10.05 -11.98
CA TRP A 510 -16.33 8.82 -11.73
C TRP A 510 -15.38 7.65 -11.50
N ALA A 511 -15.60 6.89 -10.44
CA ALA A 511 -14.77 5.75 -10.10
C ALA A 511 -15.62 4.53 -9.65
N PRO A 512 -16.32 3.86 -10.59
CA PRO A 512 -17.03 2.62 -10.31
C PRO A 512 -16.06 1.45 -10.18
N LYS A 513 -16.39 0.52 -9.29
CA LYS A 513 -15.66 -0.72 -9.06
C LYS A 513 -16.65 -1.88 -8.90
N LEU A 514 -16.34 -3.01 -9.53
CA LEU A 514 -17.04 -4.28 -9.38
C LEU A 514 -16.03 -5.36 -9.01
N ASP A 515 -16.28 -6.07 -7.92
CA ASP A 515 -15.60 -7.31 -7.57
C ASP A 515 -16.65 -8.42 -7.42
N SER A 516 -16.52 -9.51 -8.17
CA SER A 516 -17.40 -10.67 -8.07
C SER A 516 -16.60 -11.93 -7.82
N ASN A 517 -17.06 -12.76 -6.88
CA ASN A 517 -16.46 -14.04 -6.57
C ASN A 517 -17.52 -15.13 -6.66
N TYR A 518 -17.20 -16.21 -7.39
CA TYR A 518 -18.03 -17.40 -7.49
C TYR A 518 -17.22 -18.66 -7.21
N PHE A 519 -17.55 -19.35 -6.14
CA PHE A 519 -16.99 -20.65 -5.79
C PHE A 519 -17.82 -21.76 -6.45
N ILE A 520 -17.36 -22.24 -7.61
CA ILE A 520 -17.96 -23.36 -8.34
C ILE A 520 -17.93 -24.60 -7.45
N SER A 521 -16.81 -24.81 -6.75
CA SER A 521 -16.61 -25.83 -5.74
C SER A 521 -15.60 -25.36 -4.68
N ALA A 522 -15.33 -26.15 -3.65
CA ALA A 522 -14.28 -25.85 -2.66
C ALA A 522 -12.87 -25.71 -3.29
N ARG A 523 -12.67 -26.24 -4.51
CA ARG A 523 -11.39 -26.24 -5.23
C ARG A 523 -11.38 -25.33 -6.46
N GLN A 524 -12.51 -24.75 -6.83
CA GLN A 524 -12.65 -23.96 -8.06
C GLN A 524 -13.29 -22.62 -7.76
N GLN A 525 -12.61 -21.56 -8.13
CA GLN A 525 -13.04 -20.19 -7.93
C GLN A 525 -12.96 -19.44 -9.26
N PHE A 526 -14.01 -18.67 -9.55
CA PHE A 526 -14.03 -17.69 -10.62
C PHE A 526 -14.20 -16.31 -10.02
N ARG A 527 -13.33 -15.38 -10.37
CA ARG A 527 -13.36 -13.99 -9.89
C ARG A 527 -13.34 -13.04 -11.08
N VAL A 528 -14.14 -12.00 -10.99
CA VAL A 528 -14.16 -10.89 -11.95
C VAL A 528 -13.96 -9.60 -11.20
N THR A 529 -13.03 -8.78 -11.66
CA THR A 529 -12.80 -7.42 -11.18
C THR A 529 -12.88 -6.46 -12.35
N LEU A 530 -13.68 -5.41 -12.22
CA LEU A 530 -13.73 -4.29 -13.14
C LEU A 530 -13.53 -3.00 -12.34
N GLN A 531 -12.59 -2.19 -12.77
CA GLN A 531 -12.35 -0.86 -12.22
C GLN A 531 -12.27 0.13 -13.37
N TRP A 532 -12.97 1.24 -13.23
CA TRP A 532 -12.88 2.33 -14.17
C TRP A 532 -12.72 3.63 -13.40
N ASN A 533 -11.85 4.49 -13.83
CA ASN A 533 -11.64 5.81 -13.26
C ASN A 533 -11.60 6.81 -14.40
N SER A 534 -12.58 7.69 -14.46
CA SER A 534 -12.69 8.71 -15.49
C SER A 534 -12.78 10.08 -14.85
N LEU A 535 -11.88 10.97 -15.26
CA LEU A 535 -11.81 12.37 -14.86
C LEU A 535 -12.01 13.24 -16.09
N LYS A 536 -12.93 14.17 -16.02
CA LYS A 536 -13.10 15.28 -16.97
C LYS A 536 -12.74 16.57 -16.25
N ALA A 537 -11.88 17.36 -16.85
CA ALA A 537 -11.38 18.62 -16.31
C ALA A 537 -11.56 19.72 -17.35
N PHE A 538 -12.34 20.73 -17.01
CA PHE A 538 -12.64 21.90 -17.83
C PHE A 538 -11.89 23.11 -17.27
N GLU A 539 -11.16 23.81 -18.13
CA GLU A 539 -10.41 24.99 -17.76
C GLU A 539 -11.30 26.05 -17.11
N ASP A 540 -10.87 26.53 -15.92
CA ASP A 540 -11.50 27.65 -15.23
C ASP A 540 -10.60 28.89 -15.31
N ARG A 541 -9.34 28.79 -14.85
CA ARG A 541 -8.45 29.95 -14.72
C ARG A 541 -6.97 29.57 -14.73
N PHE A 542 -6.15 30.46 -15.27
CA PHE A 542 -4.69 30.39 -15.24
C PHE A 542 -4.11 31.12 -14.07
N TRP A 543 -3.04 30.54 -13.53
CA TRP A 543 -2.34 31.04 -12.35
C TRP A 543 -0.83 30.97 -12.55
N GLN A 544 -0.11 31.86 -11.88
CA GLN A 544 1.34 31.85 -11.88
C GLN A 544 1.89 32.04 -10.46
N VAL A 545 2.96 31.33 -10.15
CA VAL A 545 3.73 31.53 -8.92
C VAL A 545 4.60 32.78 -9.06
N ASN A 546 4.81 33.48 -7.96
CA ASN A 546 5.81 34.55 -7.91
C ASN A 546 7.11 33.96 -7.36
N PRO A 547 8.15 33.75 -8.20
CA PRO A 547 9.39 33.12 -7.75
C PRO A 547 10.18 33.99 -6.76
N ALA A 548 9.94 35.30 -6.71
CA ALA A 548 10.63 36.24 -5.85
C ALA A 548 9.97 36.42 -4.47
N ARG A 549 8.71 36.01 -4.32
CA ARG A 549 7.93 36.23 -3.09
C ARG A 549 6.98 35.08 -2.82
N LEU A 550 7.03 34.58 -1.59
CA LEU A 550 6.06 33.59 -1.12
C LEU A 550 4.70 34.24 -0.87
N GLU A 551 3.80 34.14 -1.83
CA GLU A 551 2.43 34.65 -1.79
C GLU A 551 1.43 33.62 -2.37
N HIS A 552 0.15 33.96 -2.42
CA HIS A 552 -0.84 33.17 -3.14
C HIS A 552 -0.55 33.21 -4.65
N LEU A 553 -0.97 32.17 -5.36
CA LEU A 553 -0.92 32.17 -6.82
C LEU A 553 -1.63 33.41 -7.38
N ARG A 554 -1.07 34.00 -8.42
CA ARG A 554 -1.66 35.17 -9.11
C ARG A 554 -2.44 34.71 -10.33
N PRO A 555 -3.67 35.20 -10.54
CA PRO A 555 -4.37 34.94 -11.77
C PRO A 555 -3.66 35.65 -12.93
N VAL A 556 -3.54 34.96 -14.05
CA VAL A 556 -2.97 35.48 -15.29
C VAL A 556 -3.92 35.20 -16.45
N ALA A 557 -3.72 35.89 -17.59
CA ALA A 557 -4.47 35.58 -18.79
C ALA A 557 -4.01 34.24 -19.38
N ASN A 558 -4.87 33.56 -20.12
CA ASN A 558 -4.52 32.35 -20.84
C ASN A 558 -3.34 32.67 -21.81
N PRO A 559 -2.20 31.94 -21.70
CA PRO A 559 -0.96 32.29 -22.41
C PRO A 559 -1.04 32.07 -23.94
N ASP A 560 -1.85 31.13 -24.42
CA ASP A 560 -1.93 30.72 -25.81
C ASP A 560 -3.32 30.90 -26.43
N ASN A 561 -4.34 31.26 -25.64
CA ASN A 561 -5.76 31.38 -26.00
C ASN A 561 -6.38 30.04 -26.47
N GLU A 562 -5.76 28.89 -26.12
CA GLU A 562 -6.34 27.57 -26.37
C GLU A 562 -6.84 26.98 -25.04
N PRO A 563 -7.94 26.22 -25.02
CA PRO A 563 -8.43 25.60 -23.80
C PRO A 563 -7.53 24.42 -23.39
N ASP A 564 -7.14 24.37 -22.10
CA ASP A 564 -6.38 23.27 -21.49
C ASP A 564 -7.27 22.09 -21.05
N ASP A 565 -8.50 22.02 -21.53
CA ASP A 565 -9.43 20.95 -21.16
C ASP A 565 -8.80 19.58 -21.38
N PHE A 566 -8.92 18.69 -20.39
CA PHE A 566 -8.42 17.33 -20.55
C PHE A 566 -9.35 16.29 -19.96
N VAL A 567 -9.19 15.07 -20.46
CA VAL A 567 -9.91 13.90 -19.97
C VAL A 567 -8.92 12.75 -19.75
N ILE A 568 -9.06 12.05 -18.63
CA ILE A 568 -8.35 10.81 -18.33
C ILE A 568 -9.39 9.72 -18.15
N SER A 569 -9.28 8.64 -18.92
CA SER A 569 -10.10 7.44 -18.74
C SER A 569 -9.21 6.22 -18.61
N ARG A 570 -9.24 5.57 -17.44
CA ARG A 570 -8.46 4.37 -17.14
C ARG A 570 -9.40 3.24 -16.77
N LEU A 571 -9.34 2.15 -17.51
CA LEU A 571 -10.15 0.96 -17.27
C LEU A 571 -9.23 -0.25 -17.05
N THR A 572 -9.57 -1.08 -16.08
CA THR A 572 -8.96 -2.40 -15.89
C THR A 572 -10.05 -3.43 -15.64
N PHE A 573 -10.04 -4.47 -16.45
CA PHE A 573 -10.88 -5.65 -16.30
C PHE A 573 -9.98 -6.87 -16.13
N GLN A 574 -10.29 -7.71 -15.15
CA GLN A 574 -9.64 -8.99 -14.96
C GLN A 574 -10.66 -10.07 -14.65
N ALA A 575 -10.63 -11.16 -15.42
CA ALA A 575 -11.36 -12.39 -15.15
C ALA A 575 -10.36 -13.50 -14.81
N ARG A 576 -10.50 -14.11 -13.64
CA ARG A 576 -9.56 -15.09 -13.11
C ARG A 576 -10.30 -16.35 -12.70
N TYR A 577 -9.88 -17.48 -13.27
CA TYR A 577 -10.28 -18.81 -12.85
C TYR A 577 -9.11 -19.48 -12.14
N ARG A 578 -9.36 -20.05 -10.97
CA ARG A 578 -8.43 -20.86 -10.20
C ARG A 578 -9.01 -22.23 -9.96
N TRP A 579 -8.23 -23.26 -10.27
CA TRP A 579 -8.56 -24.63 -9.95
C TRP A 579 -7.43 -25.27 -9.15
N GLN A 580 -7.71 -25.64 -7.90
CA GLN A 580 -6.81 -26.42 -7.07
C GLN A 580 -6.88 -27.88 -7.49
N ILE A 581 -5.96 -28.30 -8.37
CA ILE A 581 -5.91 -29.65 -8.95
C ILE A 581 -5.45 -30.70 -7.94
N ALA A 582 -4.57 -30.30 -7.00
CA ALA A 582 -4.12 -31.08 -5.85
C ALA A 582 -3.86 -30.13 -4.66
N PRO A 583 -3.67 -30.62 -3.44
CA PRO A 583 -3.35 -29.75 -2.30
C PRO A 583 -2.15 -28.84 -2.61
N LEU A 584 -2.36 -27.51 -2.51
CA LEU A 584 -1.37 -26.46 -2.81
C LEU A 584 -0.83 -26.47 -4.25
N SER A 585 -1.54 -27.11 -5.18
CA SER A 585 -1.21 -27.16 -6.61
C SER A 585 -2.36 -26.57 -7.41
N ASP A 586 -2.08 -25.53 -8.17
CA ASP A 586 -3.10 -24.69 -8.77
C ASP A 586 -2.90 -24.51 -10.27
N LEU A 587 -4.01 -24.56 -11.01
CA LEU A 587 -4.12 -24.05 -12.37
C LEU A 587 -4.80 -22.68 -12.32
N PHE A 588 -4.16 -21.67 -12.89
CA PHE A 588 -4.73 -20.35 -13.10
C PHE A 588 -4.97 -20.10 -14.57
N VAL A 589 -6.13 -19.50 -14.88
CA VAL A 589 -6.44 -18.94 -16.18
C VAL A 589 -6.90 -17.50 -15.93
N VAL A 590 -6.20 -16.56 -16.51
CA VAL A 590 -6.42 -15.13 -16.27
C VAL A 590 -6.55 -14.41 -17.59
N TYR A 591 -7.61 -13.63 -17.74
CA TYR A 591 -7.76 -12.67 -18.82
C TYR A 591 -7.71 -11.27 -18.23
N THR A 592 -6.85 -10.42 -18.76
CA THR A 592 -6.70 -9.03 -18.34
C THR A 592 -6.85 -8.11 -19.53
N ARG A 593 -7.67 -7.06 -19.37
CA ARG A 593 -7.87 -6.00 -20.35
C ARG A 593 -7.74 -4.66 -19.66
N GLY A 594 -7.04 -3.73 -20.29
CA GLY A 594 -6.84 -2.39 -19.74
C GLY A 594 -6.70 -1.32 -20.80
N SER A 595 -7.08 -0.11 -20.43
CA SER A 595 -6.91 1.10 -21.23
C SER A 595 -6.41 2.26 -20.36
N ASN A 596 -5.75 3.22 -21.00
CA ASN A 596 -5.36 4.49 -20.39
C ASN A 596 -5.39 5.55 -21.49
N LEU A 597 -6.56 6.16 -21.69
CA LEU A 597 -6.82 7.03 -22.83
C LEU A 597 -6.89 8.47 -22.36
N PRO A 598 -6.17 9.40 -23.02
CA PRO A 598 -6.59 10.79 -23.10
C PRO A 598 -7.85 10.81 -23.97
N GLY A 599 -8.96 11.30 -23.41
CA GLY A 599 -10.23 11.42 -24.14
C GLY A 599 -10.49 12.85 -24.61
N ASN A 600 -11.51 13.03 -25.44
CA ASN A 600 -12.02 14.34 -25.80
C ASN A 600 -12.98 14.84 -24.71
N SER A 601 -12.86 16.09 -24.30
CA SER A 601 -13.72 16.72 -23.28
C SER A 601 -15.21 16.70 -23.62
N PHE A 602 -15.56 16.63 -24.92
CA PHE A 602 -16.96 16.54 -25.40
C PHE A 602 -17.61 15.16 -25.19
N TYR A 603 -16.83 14.09 -24.97
CA TYR A 603 -17.40 12.77 -24.74
C TYR A 603 -18.18 12.71 -23.44
N THR A 604 -19.31 12.00 -23.44
CA THR A 604 -20.03 11.66 -22.21
C THR A 604 -19.23 10.62 -21.38
N PHE A 605 -19.56 10.42 -20.12
CA PHE A 605 -18.96 9.34 -19.34
C PHE A 605 -19.26 7.96 -19.92
N GLN A 606 -20.40 7.77 -20.60
CA GLN A 606 -20.71 6.53 -21.29
C GLN A 606 -19.77 6.31 -22.48
N ASP A 607 -19.54 7.34 -23.31
CA ASP A 607 -18.62 7.26 -24.44
C ASP A 607 -17.19 6.92 -23.97
N LEU A 608 -16.75 7.51 -22.85
CA LEU A 608 -15.44 7.25 -22.26
C LEU A 608 -15.30 5.81 -21.74
N LEU A 609 -16.37 5.23 -21.21
CA LEU A 609 -16.39 3.83 -20.79
C LEU A 609 -16.32 2.89 -22.01
N GLU A 610 -17.11 3.18 -23.06
CA GLU A 610 -17.12 2.41 -24.31
C GLU A 610 -15.76 2.46 -25.01
N GLN A 611 -15.14 3.64 -25.11
CA GLN A 611 -13.79 3.79 -25.65
C GLN A 611 -12.75 3.09 -24.77
N GLY A 612 -12.82 3.24 -23.44
CA GLY A 612 -11.95 2.53 -22.50
C GLY A 612 -12.02 1.02 -22.66
N TRP A 613 -13.19 0.48 -23.07
CA TRP A 613 -13.32 -0.93 -23.40
C TRP A 613 -12.75 -1.28 -24.78
N ASN A 614 -12.93 -0.45 -25.77
CA ASN A 614 -12.55 -0.73 -27.17
C ASN A 614 -11.08 -0.45 -27.46
N ASP A 615 -10.55 0.68 -26.98
CA ASP A 615 -9.18 1.16 -27.25
C ASP A 615 -8.21 0.68 -26.16
N ARG A 616 -7.95 -0.61 -26.18
CA ARG A 616 -7.13 -1.30 -25.20
C ARG A 616 -5.63 -1.09 -25.41
N ILE A 617 -4.89 -0.91 -24.33
CA ILE A 617 -3.43 -0.92 -24.29
C ILE A 617 -2.88 -2.21 -23.66
N VAL A 618 -3.73 -2.94 -22.93
CA VAL A 618 -3.47 -4.27 -22.39
C VAL A 618 -4.59 -5.20 -22.81
N ASP A 619 -4.26 -6.34 -23.41
CA ASP A 619 -5.18 -7.42 -23.74
C ASP A 619 -4.41 -8.73 -23.65
N SER A 620 -4.45 -9.38 -22.50
CA SER A 620 -3.61 -10.55 -22.24
C SER A 620 -4.41 -11.72 -21.71
N PHE A 621 -4.04 -12.91 -22.18
CA PHE A 621 -4.58 -14.18 -21.71
C PHE A 621 -3.43 -15.03 -21.15
N ALA A 622 -3.46 -15.34 -19.87
CA ALA A 622 -2.42 -16.07 -19.16
C ALA A 622 -2.94 -17.41 -18.65
N ILE A 623 -2.15 -18.45 -18.83
CA ILE A 623 -2.36 -19.76 -18.21
C ILE A 623 -1.12 -20.08 -17.39
N LYS A 624 -1.29 -20.50 -16.13
CA LYS A 624 -0.19 -20.92 -15.25
C LYS A 624 -0.57 -22.18 -14.51
N LEU A 625 0.27 -23.19 -14.64
CA LEU A 625 0.19 -24.41 -13.85
C LEU A 625 1.34 -24.39 -12.84
N ARG A 626 1.01 -24.49 -11.56
CA ARG A 626 1.94 -24.60 -10.45
C ARG A 626 1.65 -25.89 -9.69
N TYR A 627 2.65 -26.72 -9.49
CA TYR A 627 2.48 -28.01 -8.82
C TYR A 627 3.43 -28.14 -7.64
N ARG A 628 2.91 -28.68 -6.52
CA ARG A 628 3.69 -28.89 -5.29
C ARG A 628 4.37 -30.25 -5.30
N PHE A 629 5.69 -30.23 -5.08
CA PHE A 629 6.49 -31.41 -4.72
C PHE A 629 7.11 -31.20 -3.34
N GLY A 630 7.20 -32.26 -2.55
CA GLY A 630 7.83 -32.23 -1.23
C GLY A 630 6.90 -32.73 -0.11
N VAL A 631 7.50 -33.01 1.03
CA VAL A 631 6.85 -33.59 2.22
C VAL A 631 6.57 -32.51 3.26
#